data_752da182519922ddc026532091cd393d
#
_entry.id   752da182519922ddc026532091cd393d
#
_cell.length_a   1.000
_cell.length_b   1.000
_cell.length_c   1.000
_cell.angle_alpha   90.00
_cell.angle_beta   90.00
_cell.angle_gamma   90.00
#
_symmetry.space_group_name_H-M   'P 1'
#
loop_
_entity.id
_entity.type
_entity.pdbx_description
1 polymer ?
#
loop_
_entity_poly.entity_id
_entity_poly.type
_entity_poly.pdbx_seq_one_letter_code
_entity_poly.pdbx_strand_id
1 'polypeptide(L)'
;DETVNALERKAAEMCGREAAVFVPSGTMANQMGIGIWAGRGDEVYAHVDSHILIDEAGGTAALWGAHPRGLHSAGHDLDVEELLEAVPMDASDVHRPLARLLCIENSNTASGGRVWSAASLARVTGRAHELGLRVHMDGARLPNAAVARGCTLAEASAGADSVSFCFSKGLGAPVGSILVSSAEAISHARRLRKRLGGSMRQAGIIAAAGLYALEHNLARLADDHARARRLATALAGSGRVSVDLPSVETNIVLARLRRDEPAQGLVDELAAAGVLCGAYDRRTLRFVTHLGVDDEAVRAAGEIAARVLT
;
A
#
# COMPACT_ATOMS: atom_id res chain seq x y z
N ASP A 1 -6.39 24.24 -11.19
CA ASP A 1 -5.34 23.95 -12.17
C ASP A 1 -5.80 22.85 -13.09
N GLU A 2 -5.74 23.07 -14.42
CA GLU A 2 -6.26 22.15 -15.43
C GLU A 2 -5.52 20.80 -15.42
N THR A 3 -4.22 20.82 -15.18
CA THR A 3 -3.39 19.60 -15.12
C THR A 3 -3.77 18.73 -13.92
N VAL A 4 -4.01 19.36 -12.76
CA VAL A 4 -4.52 18.64 -11.58
C VAL A 4 -5.88 18.02 -11.87
N ASN A 5 -6.78 18.78 -12.50
CA ASN A 5 -8.11 18.27 -12.86
C ASN A 5 -8.02 17.12 -13.85
N ALA A 6 -7.09 17.18 -14.82
CA ALA A 6 -6.85 16.10 -15.77
C ALA A 6 -6.33 14.83 -15.07
N LEU A 7 -5.38 14.96 -14.15
CA LEU A 7 -4.86 13.85 -13.36
C LEU A 7 -5.97 13.21 -12.50
N GLU A 8 -6.78 14.03 -11.82
CA GLU A 8 -7.89 13.55 -11.00
C GLU A 8 -8.93 12.78 -11.84
N ARG A 9 -9.31 13.29 -13.02
CA ARG A 9 -10.22 12.59 -13.94
C ARG A 9 -9.63 11.26 -14.43
N LYS A 10 -8.38 11.27 -14.88
CA LYS A 10 -7.68 10.07 -15.37
C LYS A 10 -7.62 8.97 -14.31
N ALA A 11 -7.27 9.32 -13.09
CA ALA A 11 -7.18 8.36 -12.00
C ALA A 11 -8.55 7.80 -11.60
N ALA A 12 -9.60 8.64 -11.56
CA ALA A 12 -10.96 8.20 -11.29
C ALA A 12 -11.44 7.21 -12.36
N GLU A 13 -11.24 7.54 -13.65
CA GLU A 13 -11.56 6.68 -14.77
C GLU A 13 -10.86 5.32 -14.70
N MET A 14 -9.53 5.31 -14.47
CA MET A 14 -8.74 4.07 -14.38
C MET A 14 -9.17 3.17 -13.22
N CYS A 15 -9.66 3.74 -12.13
CA CYS A 15 -10.19 2.99 -10.98
C CYS A 15 -11.70 2.71 -11.07
N GLY A 16 -12.38 3.12 -12.16
CA GLY A 16 -13.83 2.96 -12.29
C GLY A 16 -14.63 3.68 -11.20
N ARG A 17 -14.17 4.88 -10.78
CA ARG A 17 -14.81 5.69 -9.74
C ARG A 17 -15.25 7.04 -10.31
N GLU A 18 -16.19 7.71 -9.60
CA GLU A 18 -16.81 8.96 -10.06
C GLU A 18 -15.87 10.16 -9.97
N ALA A 19 -15.00 10.19 -8.95
CA ALA A 19 -14.14 11.34 -8.70
C ALA A 19 -12.84 10.95 -7.99
N ALA A 20 -11.87 11.89 -8.04
CA ALA A 20 -10.60 11.77 -7.35
C ALA A 20 -10.16 13.11 -6.75
N VAL A 21 -9.20 13.05 -5.81
CA VAL A 21 -8.55 14.20 -5.23
C VAL A 21 -7.05 13.96 -5.10
N PHE A 22 -6.25 14.81 -5.75
CA PHE A 22 -4.80 14.78 -5.69
C PHE A 22 -4.29 15.35 -4.36
N VAL A 23 -3.31 14.67 -3.75
CA VAL A 23 -2.72 15.00 -2.44
C VAL A 23 -1.21 14.84 -2.46
N PRO A 24 -0.46 15.52 -1.54
CA PRO A 24 1.00 15.44 -1.52
C PRO A 24 1.57 14.08 -1.10
N SER A 25 0.86 13.27 -0.30
CA SER A 25 1.38 12.01 0.25
C SER A 25 0.34 10.91 0.37
N GLY A 26 0.81 9.65 0.41
CA GLY A 26 -0.05 8.48 0.67
C GLY A 26 -0.70 8.53 2.04
N THR A 27 0.05 8.91 3.07
CA THR A 27 -0.48 9.09 4.43
C THR A 27 -1.67 10.06 4.45
N MET A 28 -1.56 11.20 3.75
CA MET A 28 -2.70 12.13 3.65
C MET A 28 -3.89 11.49 2.93
N ALA A 29 -3.65 10.73 1.84
CA ALA A 29 -4.71 10.04 1.12
C ALA A 29 -5.43 9.03 2.03
N ASN A 30 -4.68 8.20 2.78
CA ASN A 30 -5.22 7.24 3.72
C ASN A 30 -5.99 7.91 4.85
N GLN A 31 -5.39 8.93 5.47
CA GLN A 31 -6.07 9.65 6.54
C GLN A 31 -7.36 10.32 6.07
N MET A 32 -7.39 10.86 4.85
CA MET A 32 -8.63 11.35 4.24
C MET A 32 -9.60 10.20 3.94
N GLY A 33 -9.11 9.06 3.44
CA GLY A 33 -9.90 7.85 3.21
C GLY A 33 -10.56 7.31 4.48
N ILE A 34 -9.89 7.42 5.63
CA ILE A 34 -10.47 7.12 6.94
C ILE A 34 -11.49 8.19 7.34
N GLY A 35 -11.10 9.45 7.30
CA GLY A 35 -11.90 10.57 7.80
C GLY A 35 -13.17 10.87 7.02
N ILE A 36 -13.37 10.33 5.81
CA ILE A 36 -14.64 10.42 5.09
C ILE A 36 -15.66 9.39 5.56
N TRP A 37 -15.23 8.29 6.21
CA TRP A 37 -16.09 7.20 6.63
C TRP A 37 -16.20 7.03 8.14
N ALA A 38 -15.18 7.41 8.89
CA ALA A 38 -15.13 7.24 10.35
C ALA A 38 -14.75 8.53 11.06
N GLY A 39 -15.29 8.69 12.26
CA GLY A 39 -15.08 9.85 13.10
C GLY A 39 -14.88 9.47 14.57
N ARG A 40 -15.06 10.46 15.45
CA ARG A 40 -14.81 10.32 16.87
C ARG A 40 -15.69 9.23 17.49
N GLY A 41 -15.02 8.23 18.10
CA GLY A 41 -15.66 7.10 18.78
C GLY A 41 -16.06 5.95 17.86
N ASP A 42 -15.90 6.09 16.55
CA ASP A 42 -16.10 4.99 15.60
C ASP A 42 -14.92 4.02 15.61
N GLU A 43 -15.16 2.75 15.27
CA GLU A 43 -14.11 1.73 15.16
C GLU A 43 -13.69 1.51 13.71
N VAL A 44 -12.36 1.44 13.51
CA VAL A 44 -11.70 1.23 12.22
C VAL A 44 -10.87 -0.04 12.31
N TYR A 45 -11.21 -1.03 11.50
CA TYR A 45 -10.54 -2.34 11.46
C TYR A 45 -9.47 -2.35 10.40
N ALA A 46 -8.34 -2.98 10.69
CA ALA A 46 -7.26 -3.23 9.73
C ALA A 46 -6.40 -4.40 10.20
N HIS A 47 -5.63 -5.02 9.29
CA HIS A 47 -4.63 -6.00 9.70
C HIS A 47 -3.61 -5.34 10.65
N VAL A 48 -3.12 -6.07 11.66
CA VAL A 48 -2.19 -5.52 12.68
C VAL A 48 -0.92 -4.90 12.07
N ASP A 49 -0.46 -5.41 10.95
CA ASP A 49 0.72 -4.91 10.23
C ASP A 49 0.37 -3.86 9.16
N SER A 50 -0.86 -3.32 9.17
CA SER A 50 -1.27 -2.28 8.21
C SER A 50 -0.52 -0.98 8.44
N HIS A 51 -0.16 -0.31 7.35
CA HIS A 51 0.52 0.98 7.36
C HIS A 51 -0.21 2.04 8.21
N ILE A 52 -1.54 2.07 8.16
CA ILE A 52 -2.35 3.01 8.94
C ILE A 52 -2.26 2.80 10.46
N LEU A 53 -1.89 1.59 10.90
CA LEU A 53 -1.72 1.28 12.33
C LEU A 53 -0.29 1.55 12.81
N ILE A 54 0.72 1.25 11.99
CA ILE A 54 2.13 1.24 12.43
C ILE A 54 2.98 2.39 11.88
N ASP A 55 2.69 2.89 10.67
CA ASP A 55 3.57 3.82 9.94
C ASP A 55 2.99 5.23 9.71
N GLU A 56 1.82 5.56 10.30
CA GLU A 56 1.15 6.86 10.12
C GLU A 56 1.04 7.67 11.44
N ALA A 57 1.97 7.45 12.36
CA ALA A 57 2.10 8.22 13.62
C ALA A 57 0.79 8.29 14.44
N GLY A 58 -0.02 7.23 14.42
CA GLY A 58 -1.30 7.18 15.12
C GLY A 58 -2.38 8.10 14.54
N GLY A 59 -2.26 8.44 13.24
CA GLY A 59 -3.11 9.42 12.54
C GLY A 59 -4.61 9.15 12.67
N THR A 60 -5.03 7.89 12.63
CA THR A 60 -6.43 7.49 12.78
C THR A 60 -7.04 8.01 14.09
N ALA A 61 -6.34 7.83 15.19
CA ALA A 61 -6.79 8.32 16.49
C ALA A 61 -6.58 9.84 16.64
N ALA A 62 -5.39 10.33 16.25
CA ALA A 62 -5.00 11.73 16.46
C ALA A 62 -5.83 12.73 15.65
N LEU A 63 -6.18 12.40 14.40
CA LEU A 63 -6.90 13.32 13.51
C LEU A 63 -8.40 13.15 13.61
N TRP A 64 -8.88 11.92 13.75
CA TRP A 64 -10.32 11.62 13.65
C TRP A 64 -10.94 11.23 14.99
N GLY A 65 -10.13 10.88 16.00
CA GLY A 65 -10.64 10.35 17.26
C GLY A 65 -11.29 8.98 17.10
N ALA A 66 -11.06 8.32 15.98
CA ALA A 66 -11.53 6.98 15.73
C ALA A 66 -10.66 5.94 16.48
N HIS A 67 -11.26 4.81 16.86
CA HIS A 67 -10.61 3.72 17.55
C HIS A 67 -10.06 2.70 16.54
N PRO A 68 -8.74 2.64 16.29
CA PRO A 68 -8.18 1.63 15.40
C PRO A 68 -8.12 0.27 16.09
N ARG A 69 -8.58 -0.78 15.41
CA ARG A 69 -8.55 -2.16 15.88
C ARG A 69 -7.78 -3.05 14.92
N GLY A 70 -6.69 -3.63 15.40
CA GLY A 70 -5.88 -4.59 14.66
C GLY A 70 -6.54 -5.96 14.63
N LEU A 71 -6.62 -6.55 13.44
CA LEU A 71 -7.04 -7.92 13.18
C LEU A 71 -5.81 -8.78 12.89
N HIS A 72 -5.78 -10.00 13.42
CA HIS A 72 -4.73 -10.97 13.16
C HIS A 72 -5.23 -12.00 12.15
N SER A 73 -4.42 -12.32 11.15
CA SER A 73 -4.70 -13.44 10.26
C SER A 73 -3.42 -14.23 10.00
N ALA A 74 -3.57 -15.52 9.67
CA ALA A 74 -2.43 -16.40 9.38
C ALA A 74 -1.67 -16.02 8.10
N GLY A 75 -2.24 -15.16 7.30
CA GLY A 75 -1.68 -14.59 6.08
C GLY A 75 -1.82 -13.08 6.06
N HIS A 76 -1.54 -12.47 4.91
CA HIS A 76 -1.65 -11.01 4.75
C HIS A 76 -3.00 -10.58 4.18
N ASP A 77 -3.76 -11.54 3.70
CA ASP A 77 -5.18 -11.37 3.41
C ASP A 77 -5.94 -11.48 4.73
N LEU A 78 -6.79 -10.51 5.02
CA LEU A 78 -7.65 -10.59 6.20
C LEU A 78 -8.56 -11.80 6.11
N ASP A 79 -8.66 -12.54 7.22
CA ASP A 79 -9.61 -13.61 7.32
C ASP A 79 -11.01 -13.05 7.61
N VAL A 80 -11.99 -13.55 6.87
CA VAL A 80 -13.41 -13.17 7.05
C VAL A 80 -13.91 -13.58 8.43
N GLU A 81 -13.48 -14.72 8.95
CA GLU A 81 -13.91 -15.20 10.27
C GLU A 81 -13.41 -14.27 11.38
N GLU A 82 -12.17 -13.79 11.27
CA GLU A 82 -11.63 -12.82 12.23
C GLU A 82 -12.37 -11.48 12.21
N LEU A 83 -12.78 -11.02 11.02
CA LEU A 83 -13.63 -9.84 10.89
C LEU A 83 -15.00 -10.06 11.55
N LEU A 84 -15.58 -11.26 11.37
CA LEU A 84 -16.86 -11.62 12.00
C LEU A 84 -16.80 -11.62 13.52
N GLU A 85 -15.71 -12.15 14.08
CA GLU A 85 -15.53 -12.19 15.54
C GLU A 85 -15.27 -10.79 16.12
N ALA A 86 -14.62 -9.91 15.34
CA ALA A 86 -14.26 -8.58 15.79
C ALA A 86 -15.44 -7.59 15.77
N VAL A 87 -16.31 -7.66 14.75
CA VAL A 87 -17.43 -6.73 14.58
C VAL A 87 -18.57 -7.11 15.54
N PRO A 88 -19.08 -6.19 16.37
CA PRO A 88 -20.20 -6.47 17.27
C PRO A 88 -21.44 -6.96 16.52
N MET A 89 -22.04 -8.05 16.98
CA MET A 89 -23.29 -8.59 16.41
C MET A 89 -24.50 -7.68 16.63
N ASP A 90 -24.49 -6.92 17.73
CA ASP A 90 -25.54 -5.96 18.08
C ASP A 90 -25.00 -4.53 17.98
N ALA A 91 -25.34 -3.85 16.89
CA ALA A 91 -24.95 -2.46 16.67
C ALA A 91 -25.64 -1.47 17.64
N SER A 92 -26.64 -1.91 18.42
CA SER A 92 -27.31 -1.10 19.43
C SER A 92 -26.67 -1.18 20.81
N ASP A 93 -25.66 -2.04 21.00
CA ASP A 93 -24.91 -2.16 22.26
C ASP A 93 -24.13 -0.88 22.55
N VAL A 94 -24.64 -0.08 23.49
CA VAL A 94 -24.06 1.21 23.88
C VAL A 94 -22.67 1.09 24.56
N HIS A 95 -22.24 -0.11 24.90
CA HIS A 95 -20.92 -0.37 25.49
C HIS A 95 -19.81 -0.53 24.43
N ARG A 96 -20.18 -0.63 23.15
CA ARG A 96 -19.25 -0.88 22.05
C ARG A 96 -19.11 0.34 21.13
N PRO A 97 -17.91 0.60 20.57
CA PRO A 97 -17.76 1.55 19.49
C PRO A 97 -18.61 1.13 18.28
N LEU A 98 -19.05 2.10 17.48
CA LEU A 98 -19.72 1.79 16.23
C LEU A 98 -18.71 1.31 15.19
N ALA A 99 -18.89 0.10 14.71
CA ALA A 99 -18.11 -0.45 13.58
C ALA A 99 -18.44 0.35 12.31
N ARG A 100 -17.42 0.97 11.67
CA ARG A 100 -17.65 1.87 10.52
C ARG A 100 -16.82 1.52 9.31
N LEU A 101 -15.58 1.15 9.49
CA LEU A 101 -14.63 1.08 8.39
C LEU A 101 -13.73 -0.13 8.51
N LEU A 102 -13.57 -0.85 7.41
CA LEU A 102 -12.50 -1.80 7.18
C LEU A 102 -11.45 -1.16 6.27
N CYS A 103 -10.19 -1.17 6.69
CA CYS A 103 -9.04 -0.77 5.85
C CYS A 103 -8.27 -2.01 5.42
N ILE A 104 -8.01 -2.14 4.12
CA ILE A 104 -7.23 -3.23 3.53
C ILE A 104 -6.08 -2.64 2.70
N GLU A 105 -5.01 -3.41 2.48
CA GLU A 105 -3.87 -2.98 1.64
C GLU A 105 -3.73 -3.85 0.39
N ASN A 106 -3.51 -3.21 -0.78
CA ASN A 106 -3.18 -3.89 -2.03
C ASN A 106 -2.16 -3.07 -2.85
N SER A 107 -0.90 -3.53 -3.01
CA SER A 107 -0.26 -4.71 -2.42
C SER A 107 0.21 -4.42 -1.00
N ASN A 108 0.23 -5.46 -0.16
CA ASN A 108 0.62 -5.31 1.24
C ASN A 108 2.15 -5.30 1.40
N THR A 109 2.68 -4.26 2.04
CA THR A 109 4.14 -4.10 2.22
C THR A 109 4.72 -5.09 3.23
N ALA A 110 4.01 -5.37 4.31
CA ALA A 110 4.45 -6.29 5.37
C ALA A 110 4.63 -7.72 4.88
N SER A 111 3.89 -8.09 3.82
CA SER A 111 3.96 -9.40 3.17
C SER A 111 4.99 -9.50 2.04
N GLY A 112 5.82 -8.47 1.82
CA GLY A 112 6.72 -8.45 0.67
C GLY A 112 6.05 -8.06 -0.65
N GLY A 113 4.93 -7.36 -0.59
CA GLY A 113 4.22 -6.88 -1.78
C GLY A 113 3.27 -7.91 -2.39
N ARG A 114 2.75 -8.85 -1.60
CA ARG A 114 1.71 -9.80 -2.05
C ARG A 114 0.44 -9.09 -2.45
N VAL A 115 -0.28 -9.71 -3.36
CA VAL A 115 -1.45 -9.15 -4.02
C VAL A 115 -2.67 -10.01 -3.74
N TRP A 116 -3.78 -9.39 -3.37
CA TRP A 116 -5.05 -10.08 -3.17
C TRP A 116 -5.50 -10.82 -4.45
N SER A 117 -5.99 -12.04 -4.28
CA SER A 117 -6.76 -12.68 -5.34
C SER A 117 -8.12 -11.99 -5.49
N ALA A 118 -8.69 -11.99 -6.70
CA ALA A 118 -10.02 -11.42 -6.92
C ALA A 118 -11.08 -12.08 -6.02
N ALA A 119 -10.96 -13.40 -5.78
CA ALA A 119 -11.89 -14.14 -4.93
C ALA A 119 -11.77 -13.74 -3.44
N SER A 120 -10.53 -13.62 -2.91
CA SER A 120 -10.32 -13.20 -1.53
C SER A 120 -10.78 -11.77 -1.31
N LEU A 121 -10.46 -10.86 -2.25
CA LEU A 121 -10.90 -9.47 -2.20
C LEU A 121 -12.42 -9.36 -2.18
N ALA A 122 -13.12 -10.04 -3.10
CA ALA A 122 -14.57 -10.02 -3.17
C ALA A 122 -15.22 -10.58 -1.90
N ARG A 123 -14.66 -11.65 -1.32
CA ARG A 123 -15.16 -12.27 -0.09
C ARG A 123 -15.06 -11.30 1.10
N VAL A 124 -13.90 -10.68 1.30
CA VAL A 124 -13.66 -9.78 2.44
C VAL A 124 -14.47 -8.49 2.30
N THR A 125 -14.46 -7.86 1.12
CA THR A 125 -15.21 -6.61 0.90
C THR A 125 -16.72 -6.84 0.95
N GLY A 126 -17.21 -7.95 0.36
CA GLY A 126 -18.62 -8.33 0.42
C GLY A 126 -19.07 -8.55 1.87
N ARG A 127 -18.26 -9.26 2.67
CA ARG A 127 -18.58 -9.49 4.07
C ARG A 127 -18.54 -8.21 4.91
N ALA A 128 -17.59 -7.33 4.66
CA ALA A 128 -17.55 -6.01 5.31
C ALA A 128 -18.85 -5.21 5.05
N HIS A 129 -19.33 -5.20 3.80
CA HIS A 129 -20.57 -4.52 3.44
C HIS A 129 -21.81 -5.17 4.09
N GLU A 130 -21.87 -6.50 4.18
CA GLU A 130 -22.96 -7.20 4.89
C GLU A 130 -23.00 -6.82 6.38
N LEU A 131 -21.86 -6.55 6.98
CA LEU A 131 -21.73 -6.05 8.35
C LEU A 131 -21.96 -4.53 8.49
N GLY A 132 -22.30 -3.84 7.40
CA GLY A 132 -22.54 -2.39 7.39
C GLY A 132 -21.28 -1.52 7.39
N LEU A 133 -20.10 -2.12 7.21
CA LEU A 133 -18.83 -1.39 7.12
C LEU A 133 -18.63 -0.78 5.74
N ARG A 134 -17.99 0.38 5.68
CA ARG A 134 -17.32 0.85 4.47
C ARG A 134 -15.94 0.20 4.34
N VAL A 135 -15.41 0.18 3.11
CA VAL A 135 -14.08 -0.36 2.82
C VAL A 135 -13.20 0.72 2.22
N HIS A 136 -12.09 1.02 2.88
CA HIS A 136 -11.00 1.83 2.33
C HIS A 136 -9.84 0.92 1.93
N MET A 137 -9.33 1.07 0.71
CA MET A 137 -8.13 0.37 0.27
C MET A 137 -6.93 1.32 0.24
N ASP A 138 -5.94 1.04 1.11
CA ASP A 138 -4.59 1.55 0.89
C ASP A 138 -3.98 0.81 -0.29
N GLY A 139 -4.07 1.45 -1.43
CA GLY A 139 -3.49 0.99 -2.68
C GLY A 139 -2.17 1.68 -3.00
N ALA A 140 -1.34 2.00 -2.00
CA ALA A 140 -0.08 2.75 -2.20
C ALA A 140 0.76 2.18 -3.35
N ARG A 141 0.62 0.88 -3.64
CA ARG A 141 1.18 0.18 -4.80
C ARG A 141 0.12 -0.57 -5.62
N LEU A 142 -1.10 -0.06 -5.69
CA LEU A 142 -2.18 -0.63 -6.51
C LEU A 142 -1.78 -0.83 -7.99
N PRO A 143 -1.02 0.09 -8.62
CA PRO A 143 -0.51 -0.15 -9.96
C PRO A 143 0.36 -1.41 -10.08
N ASN A 144 1.21 -1.70 -9.08
CA ASN A 144 1.98 -2.94 -9.03
C ASN A 144 1.06 -4.16 -8.88
N ALA A 145 0.05 -4.08 -8.02
CA ALA A 145 -0.91 -5.16 -7.82
C ALA A 145 -1.68 -5.48 -9.12
N ALA A 146 -2.18 -4.47 -9.81
CA ALA A 146 -2.88 -4.62 -11.09
C ALA A 146 -2.00 -5.28 -12.16
N VAL A 147 -0.75 -4.80 -12.32
CA VAL A 147 0.20 -5.38 -13.28
C VAL A 147 0.57 -6.83 -12.90
N ALA A 148 0.78 -7.13 -11.63
CA ALA A 148 1.10 -8.48 -11.17
C ALA A 148 -0.05 -9.47 -11.44
N ARG A 149 -1.31 -9.03 -11.39
CA ARG A 149 -2.50 -9.84 -11.67
C ARG A 149 -2.93 -9.80 -13.13
N GLY A 150 -2.35 -8.94 -13.96
CA GLY A 150 -2.77 -8.76 -15.34
C GLY A 150 -4.18 -8.22 -15.47
N CYS A 151 -4.59 -7.31 -14.55
CA CYS A 151 -5.92 -6.74 -14.49
C CYS A 151 -5.87 -5.20 -14.44
N THR A 152 -7.02 -4.55 -14.52
CA THR A 152 -7.16 -3.10 -14.40
C THR A 152 -7.06 -2.63 -12.94
N LEU A 153 -6.82 -1.32 -12.71
CA LEU A 153 -6.87 -0.74 -11.36
C LEU A 153 -8.28 -0.87 -10.74
N ALA A 154 -9.31 -0.80 -11.57
CA ALA A 154 -10.70 -1.00 -11.13
C ALA A 154 -10.92 -2.41 -10.59
N GLU A 155 -10.44 -3.43 -11.29
CA GLU A 155 -10.53 -4.84 -10.85
C GLU A 155 -9.66 -5.11 -9.62
N ALA A 156 -8.43 -4.56 -9.58
CA ALA A 156 -7.52 -4.71 -8.43
C ALA A 156 -8.03 -4.01 -7.16
N SER A 157 -9.01 -3.13 -7.26
CA SER A 157 -9.65 -2.40 -6.16
C SER A 157 -11.16 -2.65 -6.05
N ALA A 158 -11.62 -3.75 -6.62
CA ALA A 158 -13.04 -4.10 -6.59
C ALA A 158 -13.57 -4.22 -5.15
N GLY A 159 -14.80 -3.76 -4.92
CA GLY A 159 -15.45 -3.80 -3.62
C GLY A 159 -14.98 -2.74 -2.61
N ALA A 160 -13.93 -1.97 -2.86
CA ALA A 160 -13.56 -0.86 -1.98
C ALA A 160 -14.43 0.38 -2.27
N ASP A 161 -14.93 1.06 -1.22
CA ASP A 161 -15.70 2.33 -1.33
C ASP A 161 -14.77 3.52 -1.62
N SER A 162 -13.55 3.48 -1.12
CA SER A 162 -12.51 4.47 -1.43
C SER A 162 -11.15 3.79 -1.58
N VAL A 163 -10.30 4.35 -2.46
CA VAL A 163 -9.00 3.78 -2.79
C VAL A 163 -7.97 4.90 -2.86
N SER A 164 -6.84 4.74 -2.21
CA SER A 164 -5.67 5.59 -2.40
C SER A 164 -4.62 4.89 -3.24
N PHE A 165 -3.81 5.64 -4.03
CA PHE A 165 -2.55 5.12 -4.57
C PHE A 165 -1.51 6.21 -4.76
N CYS A 166 -0.23 5.79 -4.80
CA CYS A 166 0.90 6.72 -4.87
C CYS A 166 1.47 6.80 -6.27
N PHE A 167 1.72 8.03 -6.75
CA PHE A 167 2.51 8.29 -7.94
C PHE A 167 4.01 8.22 -7.64
N SER A 168 4.41 8.55 -6.40
CA SER A 168 5.80 8.67 -5.93
C SER A 168 6.46 7.35 -5.52
N LYS A 169 5.90 6.22 -5.88
CA LYS A 169 6.47 4.87 -5.66
C LYS A 169 6.87 4.25 -7.01
N GLY A 170 6.46 3.04 -7.33
CA GLY A 170 6.81 2.35 -8.57
C GLY A 170 6.53 3.13 -9.86
N LEU A 171 5.53 4.00 -9.87
CA LEU A 171 5.21 4.88 -10.99
C LEU A 171 6.28 5.96 -11.25
N GLY A 172 7.15 6.27 -10.28
CA GLY A 172 8.34 7.11 -10.49
C GLY A 172 8.10 8.61 -10.57
N ALA A 173 6.91 9.12 -10.20
CA ALA A 173 6.72 10.56 -10.06
C ALA A 173 7.43 11.07 -8.78
N PRO A 174 7.89 12.35 -8.76
CA PRO A 174 8.69 12.86 -7.65
C PRO A 174 7.91 13.00 -6.34
N VAL A 175 6.61 13.20 -6.40
CA VAL A 175 5.73 13.43 -5.25
C VAL A 175 4.27 13.18 -5.63
N GLY A 176 3.45 12.82 -4.64
CA GLY A 176 2.00 12.83 -4.77
C GLY A 176 1.35 11.46 -4.73
N SER A 177 0.11 11.52 -4.33
CA SER A 177 -0.83 10.41 -4.24
C SER A 177 -2.22 10.89 -4.61
N ILE A 178 -3.15 9.97 -4.72
CA ILE A 178 -4.53 10.28 -5.06
C ILE A 178 -5.47 9.45 -4.20
N LEU A 179 -6.62 10.02 -3.88
CA LEU A 179 -7.76 9.31 -3.30
C LEU A 179 -8.89 9.33 -4.31
N VAL A 180 -9.46 8.17 -4.62
CA VAL A 180 -10.59 8.00 -5.53
C VAL A 180 -11.79 7.39 -4.82
N SER A 181 -13.01 7.86 -5.14
CA SER A 181 -14.25 7.39 -4.53
C SER A 181 -15.47 7.93 -5.29
N SER A 182 -16.65 7.90 -4.67
CA SER A 182 -17.84 8.60 -5.15
C SER A 182 -17.63 10.12 -5.16
N ALA A 183 -18.40 10.83 -5.98
CA ALA A 183 -18.34 12.30 -6.07
C ALA A 183 -18.65 12.97 -4.70
N GLU A 184 -19.61 12.43 -3.95
CA GLU A 184 -19.96 12.92 -2.61
C GLU A 184 -18.79 12.76 -1.64
N ALA A 185 -18.21 11.56 -1.55
CA ALA A 185 -17.06 11.27 -0.69
C ALA A 185 -15.85 12.15 -1.03
N ILE A 186 -15.55 12.35 -2.31
CA ILE A 186 -14.46 13.23 -2.75
C ILE A 186 -14.75 14.70 -2.46
N SER A 187 -16.01 15.16 -2.54
CA SER A 187 -16.38 16.51 -2.11
C SER A 187 -16.07 16.73 -0.62
N HIS A 188 -16.36 15.75 0.23
CA HIS A 188 -15.96 15.77 1.64
C HIS A 188 -14.43 15.72 1.79
N ALA A 189 -13.77 14.80 1.10
CA ALA A 189 -12.30 14.66 1.12
C ALA A 189 -11.56 15.97 0.76
N ARG A 190 -12.07 16.78 -0.17
CA ARG A 190 -11.49 18.10 -0.50
C ARG A 190 -11.49 19.06 0.71
N ARG A 191 -12.49 18.99 1.58
CA ARG A 191 -12.51 19.77 2.83
C ARG A 191 -11.50 19.26 3.83
N LEU A 192 -11.36 17.92 3.95
CA LEU A 192 -10.33 17.30 4.79
C LEU A 192 -8.92 17.65 4.28
N ARG A 193 -8.68 17.57 2.96
CA ARG A 193 -7.40 18.01 2.36
C ARG A 193 -7.05 19.45 2.74
N LYS A 194 -8.03 20.37 2.69
CA LYS A 194 -7.80 21.76 3.08
C LYS A 194 -7.41 21.87 4.55
N ARG A 195 -8.12 21.16 5.41
CA ARG A 195 -7.89 21.15 6.86
C ARG A 195 -6.52 20.58 7.23
N LEU A 196 -6.05 19.56 6.50
CA LEU A 196 -4.75 18.93 6.67
C LEU A 196 -3.59 19.68 5.98
N GLY A 197 -3.85 20.86 5.36
CA GLY A 197 -2.81 21.65 4.70
C GLY A 197 -2.41 21.18 3.30
N GLY A 198 -3.06 20.15 2.74
CA GLY A 198 -2.73 19.55 1.45
C GLY A 198 -3.28 20.27 0.21
N SER A 199 -3.90 21.44 0.36
CA SER A 199 -4.38 22.26 -0.76
C SER A 199 -3.24 23.09 -1.34
N MET A 200 -2.42 22.48 -2.17
CA MET A 200 -1.27 23.07 -2.81
C MET A 200 -1.67 24.12 -3.87
N ARG A 201 -0.88 25.19 -3.98
CA ARG A 201 -0.95 26.14 -5.09
C ARG A 201 -0.07 25.68 -6.23
N GLN A 202 -0.40 26.04 -7.48
CA GLN A 202 0.37 25.73 -8.69
C GLN A 202 0.81 24.26 -8.77
N ALA A 203 -0.05 23.34 -8.31
CA ALA A 203 0.26 21.91 -8.25
C ALA A 203 0.28 21.21 -9.62
N GLY A 204 -0.06 21.92 -10.69
CA GLY A 204 -0.04 21.37 -12.05
C GLY A 204 1.34 20.86 -12.48
N ILE A 205 2.42 21.47 -12.02
CA ILE A 205 3.78 21.03 -12.35
C ILE A 205 4.06 19.59 -11.80
N ILE A 206 3.59 19.30 -10.59
CA ILE A 206 3.75 17.96 -10.01
C ILE A 206 2.67 16.98 -10.50
N ALA A 207 1.46 17.47 -10.80
CA ALA A 207 0.40 16.67 -11.38
C ALA A 207 0.75 16.20 -12.80
N ALA A 208 1.48 17.01 -13.58
CA ALA A 208 1.99 16.61 -14.90
C ALA A 208 2.90 15.37 -14.80
N ALA A 209 3.76 15.30 -13.78
CA ALA A 209 4.56 14.09 -13.53
C ALA A 209 3.70 12.86 -13.21
N GLY A 210 2.60 13.05 -12.47
CA GLY A 210 1.62 11.98 -12.20
C GLY A 210 0.91 11.49 -13.46
N LEU A 211 0.48 12.42 -14.35
CA LEU A 211 -0.10 12.08 -15.65
C LEU A 211 0.88 11.29 -16.51
N TYR A 212 2.10 11.81 -16.67
CA TYR A 212 3.17 11.11 -17.39
C TYR A 212 3.40 9.69 -16.85
N ALA A 213 3.46 9.56 -15.53
CA ALA A 213 3.68 8.29 -14.86
C ALA A 213 2.56 7.26 -15.15
N LEU A 214 1.29 7.69 -15.15
CA LEU A 214 0.17 6.82 -15.51
C LEU A 214 0.18 6.39 -16.98
N GLU A 215 0.65 7.25 -17.89
CA GLU A 215 0.65 7.00 -19.32
C GLU A 215 1.85 6.15 -19.77
N HIS A 216 3.01 6.34 -19.14
CA HIS A 216 4.26 5.76 -19.62
C HIS A 216 4.89 4.72 -18.70
N ASN A 217 4.62 4.77 -17.37
CA ASN A 217 5.32 3.94 -16.41
C ASN A 217 4.51 2.75 -15.88
N LEU A 218 3.20 2.68 -16.17
CA LEU A 218 2.36 1.61 -15.64
C LEU A 218 2.80 0.23 -16.15
N ALA A 219 2.92 0.06 -17.46
CA ALA A 219 3.27 -1.24 -18.07
C ALA A 219 4.68 -1.71 -17.67
N ARG A 220 5.63 -0.78 -17.50
CA ARG A 220 7.01 -1.10 -17.12
C ARG A 220 7.18 -1.62 -15.69
N LEU A 221 6.16 -1.51 -14.84
CA LEU A 221 6.20 -2.13 -13.49
C LEU A 221 6.45 -3.64 -13.56
N ALA A 222 6.08 -4.29 -14.68
CA ALA A 222 6.40 -5.70 -14.92
C ALA A 222 7.91 -5.97 -14.91
N ASP A 223 8.74 -5.02 -15.40
CA ASP A 223 10.20 -5.14 -15.39
C ASP A 223 10.72 -5.12 -13.95
N ASP A 224 10.17 -4.24 -13.09
CA ASP A 224 10.53 -4.18 -11.68
C ASP A 224 10.19 -5.50 -10.96
N HIS A 225 9.05 -6.11 -11.28
CA HIS A 225 8.67 -7.42 -10.72
C HIS A 225 9.61 -8.54 -11.18
N ALA A 226 9.99 -8.54 -12.46
CA ALA A 226 10.94 -9.53 -12.99
C ALA A 226 12.34 -9.37 -12.34
N ARG A 227 12.78 -8.13 -12.13
CA ARG A 227 14.03 -7.79 -11.44
C ARG A 227 14.00 -8.22 -9.97
N ALA A 228 12.89 -7.96 -9.27
CA ALA A 228 12.70 -8.41 -7.89
C ALA A 228 12.82 -9.93 -7.77
N ARG A 229 12.19 -10.70 -8.67
CA ARG A 229 12.30 -12.16 -8.68
C ARG A 229 13.72 -12.65 -8.93
N ARG A 230 14.48 -12.01 -9.84
CA ARG A 230 15.89 -12.35 -10.08
C ARG A 230 16.75 -12.09 -8.85
N LEU A 231 16.59 -10.94 -8.21
CA LEU A 231 17.27 -10.62 -6.97
C LEU A 231 16.93 -11.60 -5.86
N ALA A 232 15.64 -11.92 -5.68
CA ALA A 232 15.16 -12.88 -4.70
C ALA A 232 15.78 -14.28 -4.88
N THR A 233 15.91 -14.73 -6.13
CA THR A 233 16.55 -16.01 -6.46
C THR A 233 18.03 -16.02 -6.06
N ALA A 234 18.76 -14.92 -6.32
CA ALA A 234 20.15 -14.78 -5.89
C ALA A 234 20.30 -14.79 -4.37
N LEU A 235 19.43 -14.05 -3.66
CA LEU A 235 19.40 -14.00 -2.20
C LEU A 235 19.05 -15.34 -1.56
N ALA A 236 18.13 -16.10 -2.14
CA ALA A 236 17.70 -17.41 -1.62
C ALA A 236 18.83 -18.44 -1.59
N GLY A 237 19.85 -18.29 -2.46
CA GLY A 237 21.05 -19.11 -2.48
C GLY A 237 22.06 -18.80 -1.38
N SER A 238 21.87 -17.74 -0.58
CA SER A 238 22.82 -17.34 0.46
C SER A 238 22.65 -18.13 1.77
N GLY A 239 23.72 -18.20 2.57
CA GLY A 239 23.72 -18.91 3.86
C GLY A 239 23.06 -18.16 5.00
N ARG A 240 23.07 -16.82 4.97
CA ARG A 240 22.64 -15.96 6.09
C ARG A 240 21.16 -15.57 6.06
N VAL A 241 20.51 -15.62 4.90
CA VAL A 241 19.08 -15.26 4.77
C VAL A 241 18.24 -16.36 4.13
N SER A 242 16.95 -16.26 4.29
CA SER A 242 15.93 -17.05 3.58
C SER A 242 14.95 -16.12 2.90
N VAL A 243 14.52 -16.47 1.69
CA VAL A 243 13.51 -15.76 0.91
C VAL A 243 12.41 -16.73 0.54
N ASP A 244 11.17 -16.36 0.81
CA ASP A 244 10.01 -17.08 0.30
C ASP A 244 9.74 -16.66 -1.15
N LEU A 245 10.34 -17.39 -2.10
CA LEU A 245 10.26 -17.06 -3.52
C LEU A 245 8.81 -16.97 -4.06
N PRO A 246 7.88 -17.85 -3.67
CA PRO A 246 6.47 -17.74 -4.05
C PRO A 246 5.81 -16.42 -3.61
N SER A 247 6.25 -15.81 -2.52
CA SER A 247 5.69 -14.54 -2.03
C SER A 247 6.16 -13.30 -2.81
N VAL A 248 7.17 -13.42 -3.65
CA VAL A 248 7.70 -12.31 -4.46
C VAL A 248 6.83 -12.08 -5.70
N GLU A 249 5.70 -11.44 -5.51
CA GLU A 249 4.71 -11.18 -6.57
C GLU A 249 4.93 -9.83 -7.27
N THR A 250 5.51 -8.85 -6.55
CA THR A 250 5.72 -7.48 -7.05
C THR A 250 7.19 -7.06 -6.97
N ASN A 251 7.44 -5.81 -6.68
CA ASN A 251 8.78 -5.20 -6.67
C ASN A 251 9.45 -5.19 -5.29
N ILE A 252 8.92 -5.90 -4.29
CA ILE A 252 9.47 -5.97 -2.94
C ILE A 252 10.01 -7.37 -2.68
N VAL A 253 11.22 -7.46 -2.11
CA VAL A 253 11.82 -8.71 -1.65
C VAL A 253 12.12 -8.59 -0.17
N LEU A 254 11.53 -9.47 0.63
CA LEU A 254 11.87 -9.64 2.04
C LEU A 254 12.81 -10.83 2.19
N ALA A 255 13.96 -10.59 2.83
CA ALA A 255 14.96 -11.62 3.11
C ALA A 255 15.15 -11.73 4.62
N ARG A 256 14.67 -12.83 5.21
CA ARG A 256 14.71 -13.06 6.65
C ARG A 256 16.03 -13.68 7.06
N LEU A 257 16.67 -13.12 8.09
CA LEU A 257 17.90 -13.62 8.65
C LEU A 257 17.70 -15.00 9.29
N ARG A 258 18.60 -15.94 8.98
CA ARG A 258 18.60 -17.30 9.57
C ARG A 258 19.11 -17.30 11.01
N ARG A 259 20.03 -16.37 11.34
CA ARG A 259 20.58 -16.19 12.68
C ARG A 259 19.83 -15.12 13.46
N ASP A 260 19.91 -15.16 14.78
CA ASP A 260 19.34 -14.12 15.64
C ASP A 260 20.36 -12.97 15.80
N GLU A 261 20.46 -12.18 14.76
CA GLU A 261 21.29 -10.98 14.69
C GLU A 261 20.48 -9.79 14.17
N PRO A 262 20.83 -8.55 14.49
CA PRO A 262 20.14 -7.37 13.98
C PRO A 262 20.35 -7.21 12.47
N ALA A 263 19.26 -7.04 11.71
CA ALA A 263 19.30 -6.82 10.26
C ALA A 263 20.12 -5.57 9.88
N GLN A 264 20.20 -4.57 10.77
CA GLN A 264 20.94 -3.34 10.51
C GLN A 264 22.42 -3.59 10.23
N GLY A 265 23.05 -4.54 10.90
CA GLY A 265 24.44 -4.89 10.62
C GLY A 265 24.64 -5.36 9.17
N LEU A 266 23.72 -6.18 8.65
CA LEU A 266 23.78 -6.61 7.23
C LEU A 266 23.43 -5.48 6.26
N VAL A 267 22.54 -4.56 6.63
CA VAL A 267 22.30 -3.34 5.82
C VAL A 267 23.60 -2.57 5.64
N ASP A 268 24.35 -2.37 6.73
CA ASP A 268 25.61 -1.61 6.71
C ASP A 268 26.71 -2.36 5.91
N GLU A 269 26.82 -3.69 6.05
CA GLU A 269 27.74 -4.52 5.27
C GLU A 269 27.42 -4.46 3.75
N LEU A 270 26.13 -4.57 3.39
CA LEU A 270 25.69 -4.48 2.00
C LEU A 270 25.91 -3.08 1.41
N ALA A 271 25.62 -2.03 2.21
CA ALA A 271 25.84 -0.65 1.78
C ALA A 271 27.33 -0.37 1.54
N ALA A 272 28.22 -0.85 2.41
CA ALA A 272 29.68 -0.76 2.21
C ALA A 272 30.16 -1.49 0.96
N ALA A 273 29.45 -2.54 0.54
CA ALA A 273 29.72 -3.28 -0.68
C ALA A 273 29.01 -2.70 -1.94
N GLY A 274 28.23 -1.62 -1.79
CA GLY A 274 27.55 -0.91 -2.89
C GLY A 274 26.10 -1.34 -3.14
N VAL A 275 25.47 -2.10 -2.24
CA VAL A 275 24.07 -2.50 -2.35
C VAL A 275 23.26 -1.82 -1.25
N LEU A 276 22.33 -0.92 -1.65
CA LEU A 276 21.44 -0.22 -0.73
C LEU A 276 20.16 -1.04 -0.52
N CYS A 277 19.85 -1.32 0.74
CA CYS A 277 18.61 -1.94 1.18
C CYS A 277 18.21 -1.35 2.55
N GLY A 278 17.08 -1.77 3.11
CA GLY A 278 16.65 -1.35 4.44
C GLY A 278 16.40 -2.54 5.36
N ALA A 279 16.50 -2.32 6.67
CA ALA A 279 15.93 -3.22 7.65
C ALA A 279 14.41 -2.97 7.69
N TYR A 280 13.61 -4.01 7.45
CA TYR A 280 12.15 -3.95 7.58
C TYR A 280 11.74 -4.11 9.06
N ASP A 281 12.35 -5.07 9.70
CA ASP A 281 12.26 -5.33 11.13
C ASP A 281 13.62 -5.78 11.68
N ARG A 282 13.68 -6.20 12.93
CA ARG A 282 14.94 -6.64 13.56
C ARG A 282 15.66 -7.74 12.81
N ARG A 283 14.93 -8.59 12.04
CA ARG A 283 15.46 -9.81 11.40
C ARG A 283 15.19 -9.90 9.91
N THR A 284 14.72 -8.83 9.28
CA THR A 284 14.30 -8.87 7.88
C THR A 284 14.90 -7.71 7.10
N LEU A 285 15.63 -8.04 6.03
CA LEU A 285 16.08 -7.08 5.03
C LEU A 285 14.96 -6.86 4.01
N ARG A 286 14.79 -5.62 3.57
CA ARG A 286 13.86 -5.24 2.50
C ARG A 286 14.62 -4.65 1.32
N PHE A 287 14.46 -5.25 0.16
CA PHE A 287 14.91 -4.71 -1.11
C PHE A 287 13.70 -4.29 -1.94
N VAL A 288 13.87 -3.23 -2.72
CA VAL A 288 12.81 -2.70 -3.59
C VAL A 288 13.41 -2.38 -4.95
N THR A 289 12.92 -3.02 -6.00
CA THR A 289 13.25 -2.67 -7.38
C THR A 289 12.36 -1.53 -7.88
N HIS A 290 12.91 -0.66 -8.71
CA HIS A 290 12.22 0.53 -9.20
C HIS A 290 12.86 1.05 -10.49
N LEU A 291 12.27 2.09 -11.09
CA LEU A 291 12.67 2.71 -12.36
C LEU A 291 14.18 3.01 -12.47
N GLY A 292 14.82 3.39 -11.37
CA GLY A 292 16.26 3.72 -11.34
C GLY A 292 17.19 2.52 -11.22
N VAL A 293 16.68 1.28 -11.26
CA VAL A 293 17.47 0.05 -11.13
C VAL A 293 17.26 -0.80 -12.38
N ASP A 294 18.27 -0.96 -13.19
CA ASP A 294 18.25 -1.77 -14.41
C ASP A 294 18.66 -3.25 -14.17
N ASP A 295 18.73 -4.02 -15.24
CA ASP A 295 19.05 -5.44 -15.18
C ASP A 295 20.52 -5.71 -14.79
N GLU A 296 21.43 -4.82 -15.17
CA GLU A 296 22.85 -4.92 -14.82
C GLU A 296 23.06 -4.63 -13.33
N ALA A 297 22.43 -3.58 -12.82
CA ALA A 297 22.44 -3.24 -11.39
C ALA A 297 21.88 -4.38 -10.53
N VAL A 298 20.77 -5.01 -10.95
CA VAL A 298 20.19 -6.15 -10.22
C VAL A 298 21.12 -7.37 -10.25
N ARG A 299 21.75 -7.67 -11.38
CA ARG A 299 22.74 -8.75 -11.48
C ARG A 299 23.92 -8.50 -10.53
N ALA A 300 24.51 -7.29 -10.60
CA ALA A 300 25.61 -6.91 -9.73
C ALA A 300 25.23 -6.96 -8.24
N ALA A 301 24.05 -6.46 -7.88
CA ALA A 301 23.53 -6.52 -6.52
C ALA A 301 23.36 -7.97 -6.02
N GLY A 302 22.88 -8.88 -6.89
CA GLY A 302 22.76 -10.30 -6.57
C GLY A 302 24.12 -10.96 -6.31
N GLU A 303 25.15 -10.67 -7.13
CA GLU A 303 26.50 -11.18 -6.96
C GLU A 303 27.18 -10.66 -5.69
N ILE A 304 26.98 -9.36 -5.38
CA ILE A 304 27.49 -8.74 -4.16
C ILE A 304 26.79 -9.35 -2.93
N ALA A 305 25.48 -9.43 -2.96
CA ALA A 305 24.70 -9.99 -1.87
C ALA A 305 25.05 -11.46 -1.61
N ALA A 306 25.26 -12.25 -2.67
CA ALA A 306 25.70 -13.63 -2.53
C ALA A 306 27.05 -13.74 -1.78
N ARG A 307 27.99 -12.82 -1.99
CA ARG A 307 29.29 -12.79 -1.27
C ARG A 307 29.16 -12.33 0.18
N VAL A 308 28.38 -11.27 0.41
CA VAL A 308 28.22 -10.66 1.75
C VAL A 308 27.37 -11.54 2.67
N LEU A 309 26.38 -12.24 2.11
CA LEU A 309 25.43 -13.05 2.84
C LEU A 309 25.76 -14.56 2.87
N THR A 310 26.99 -14.94 2.58
CA THR A 310 27.46 -16.35 2.67
C THR A 310 27.71 -16.82 4.12
#